data_2305cf3188b709edf1728397cc234f1e
#
_entry.id   2305cf3188b709edf1728397cc234f1e
#
_cell.length_a   1.000
_cell.length_b   1.000
_cell.length_c   1.000
_cell.angle_alpha   90.00
_cell.angle_beta   90.00
_cell.angle_gamma   90.00
#
_symmetry.space_group_name_H-M   'P 1'
#
loop_
_entity.id
_entity.type
_entity.pdbx_description
1 polymer ?
#
loop_
_entity_poly.entity_id
_entity_poly.type
_entity_poly.pdbx_seq_one_letter_code
_entity_poly.pdbx_strand_id
1 'polypeptide(L)'
;LSKEESLKKKYLEDLLDLKNINKMSITFRKKSRISLIIDSNSDVDFVLDLTKVKSGNDINKINNLSYLFEYELDFNKKKKLSANKEKEYLEKLNRYIIFCKKILEQSNHIISSSEKKLVMSTYNKLLYGDENVISKSLYGTSVVSLEALHIVEFLPNKYSITDKADGDRCLGAIIKRKLYLIFSNLEIKNSGVELETDKYNDSIVDGEYIFNKKYNKFIFVLFDILYLSGVNIQNEINLEVRYQKLNELVRDGFKFKFKFEKYSDNF
;
A
#
# COMPACT_ATOMS: atom_id res chain seq x y z
N LEU A 1 -16.80 37.45 27.38
CA LEU A 1 -16.65 36.25 26.51
C LEU A 1 -16.19 36.72 25.13
N SER A 2 -15.14 36.14 24.62
CA SER A 2 -14.70 36.43 23.24
C SER A 2 -15.78 36.00 22.25
N LYS A 3 -15.80 36.61 21.06
CA LYS A 3 -16.77 36.26 20.00
C LYS A 3 -16.69 34.76 19.65
N GLU A 4 -15.52 34.17 19.81
CA GLU A 4 -15.26 32.73 19.59
C GLU A 4 -15.87 31.85 20.69
N GLU A 5 -15.78 32.27 21.96
CA GLU A 5 -16.40 31.54 23.09
C GLU A 5 -17.93 31.60 23.04
N SER A 6 -18.49 32.73 22.59
CA SER A 6 -19.95 32.83 22.43
C SER A 6 -20.46 31.96 21.27
N LEU A 7 -19.70 31.83 20.18
CA LEU A 7 -20.00 30.91 19.07
C LEU A 7 -19.91 29.46 19.49
N LYS A 8 -18.87 29.07 20.25
CA LYS A 8 -18.71 27.70 20.78
C LYS A 8 -19.86 27.36 21.73
N LYS A 9 -20.28 28.31 22.60
CA LYS A 9 -21.39 28.11 23.53
C LYS A 9 -22.71 27.92 22.78
N LYS A 10 -23.00 28.78 21.81
CA LYS A 10 -24.20 28.67 20.96
C LYS A 10 -24.22 27.33 20.17
N TYR A 11 -23.08 26.93 19.61
CA TYR A 11 -22.96 25.66 18.90
C TYR A 11 -23.21 24.46 19.79
N LEU A 12 -22.76 24.52 21.06
CA LEU A 12 -23.03 23.46 22.05
C LEU A 12 -24.51 23.46 22.49
N GLU A 13 -25.14 24.61 22.62
CA GLU A 13 -26.57 24.71 22.93
C GLU A 13 -27.42 24.15 21.78
N ASP A 14 -27.07 24.49 20.53
CA ASP A 14 -27.71 23.93 19.32
C ASP A 14 -27.51 22.42 19.18
N LEU A 15 -26.35 21.88 19.59
CA LEU A 15 -26.05 20.46 19.63
C LEU A 15 -26.85 19.69 20.70
N LEU A 16 -27.14 20.32 21.82
CA LEU A 16 -27.92 19.76 22.94
C LEU A 16 -29.43 19.83 22.72
N ASP A 17 -29.91 20.60 21.71
CA ASP A 17 -31.32 20.57 21.35
C ASP A 17 -31.67 19.29 20.62
N LEU A 18 -32.39 18.40 21.29
CA LEU A 18 -32.84 17.07 20.80
C LEU A 18 -33.59 17.15 19.46
N LYS A 19 -34.22 18.28 19.12
CA LYS A 19 -34.92 18.52 17.85
C LYS A 19 -33.94 18.67 16.68
N ASN A 20 -32.71 19.11 16.93
CA ASN A 20 -31.68 19.30 15.93
C ASN A 20 -30.78 18.05 15.76
N ILE A 21 -30.68 17.21 16.80
CA ILE A 21 -29.88 15.95 16.77
C ILE A 21 -30.33 15.03 15.63
N ASN A 22 -31.65 14.96 15.36
CA ASN A 22 -32.18 14.12 14.27
C ASN A 22 -31.86 14.64 12.85
N LYS A 23 -31.35 15.86 12.71
CA LYS A 23 -30.98 16.49 11.45
C LYS A 23 -29.47 16.49 11.22
N MET A 24 -28.68 16.13 12.24
CA MET A 24 -27.21 16.12 12.17
C MET A 24 -26.68 14.71 11.96
N SER A 25 -25.66 14.57 11.13
CA SER A 25 -24.90 13.34 11.05
C SER A 25 -23.98 13.24 12.28
N ILE A 26 -24.41 12.49 13.29
CA ILE A 26 -23.64 12.28 14.52
C ILE A 26 -22.91 10.95 14.42
N THR A 27 -21.61 10.97 14.71
CA THR A 27 -20.79 9.76 14.84
C THR A 27 -20.37 9.57 16.28
N PHE A 28 -20.75 8.43 16.84
CA PHE A 28 -20.33 8.00 18.17
C PHE A 28 -19.02 7.22 18.07
N ARG A 29 -18.11 7.44 19.01
CA ARG A 29 -16.83 6.73 19.07
C ARG A 29 -16.57 6.25 20.49
N LYS A 30 -16.44 4.92 20.65
CA LYS A 30 -15.99 4.28 21.89
C LYS A 30 -14.51 3.99 21.77
N LYS A 31 -13.68 4.67 22.58
CA LYS A 31 -12.23 4.56 22.53
C LYS A 31 -11.67 3.93 23.80
N SER A 32 -10.65 3.08 23.62
CA SER A 32 -9.74 2.65 24.67
C SER A 32 -8.33 2.93 24.20
N ARG A 33 -7.59 3.78 24.95
CA ARG A 33 -6.28 4.29 24.54
C ARG A 33 -5.22 3.93 25.58
N ILE A 34 -4.04 3.57 25.09
CA ILE A 34 -2.82 3.43 25.87
C ILE A 34 -1.83 4.43 25.29
N SER A 35 -1.31 5.33 26.12
CA SER A 35 -0.30 6.30 25.76
C SER A 35 1.05 5.85 26.30
N LEU A 36 2.04 5.73 25.43
CA LEU A 36 3.40 5.30 25.75
C LEU A 36 4.37 6.44 25.46
N ILE A 37 5.14 6.85 26.46
CA ILE A 37 6.27 7.75 26.22
C ILE A 37 7.41 6.88 25.68
N ILE A 38 7.68 7.02 24.37
CA ILE A 38 8.69 6.22 23.66
C ILE A 38 10.09 6.84 23.76
N ASP A 39 10.16 8.15 24.01
CA ASP A 39 11.39 8.88 24.23
C ASP A 39 11.08 10.20 24.96
N SER A 40 11.99 10.64 25.81
CA SER A 40 11.82 11.82 26.67
C SER A 40 13.13 12.53 26.91
N ASN A 41 13.11 13.85 26.87
CA ASN A 41 14.23 14.69 27.28
C ASN A 41 13.76 15.95 28.01
N SER A 42 14.64 16.90 28.29
CA SER A 42 14.31 18.17 28.96
C SER A 42 13.40 19.10 28.16
N ASP A 43 13.26 18.87 26.87
CA ASP A 43 12.58 19.76 25.94
C ASP A 43 11.23 19.22 25.48
N VAL A 44 11.15 17.89 25.24
CA VAL A 44 9.98 17.23 24.65
C VAL A 44 9.81 15.80 25.16
N ASP A 45 8.58 15.29 25.12
CA ASP A 45 8.23 13.88 25.19
C ASP A 45 7.68 13.43 23.84
N PHE A 46 8.17 12.31 23.32
CA PHE A 46 7.58 11.63 22.18
C PHE A 46 6.60 10.59 22.68
N VAL A 47 5.37 10.68 22.24
CA VAL A 47 4.26 9.85 22.71
C VAL A 47 3.69 9.04 21.58
N LEU A 48 3.53 7.75 21.78
CA LEU A 48 2.80 6.85 20.90
C LEU A 48 1.49 6.46 21.56
N ASP A 49 0.40 6.89 20.97
CA ASP A 49 -0.95 6.51 21.38
C ASP A 49 -1.44 5.33 20.56
N LEU A 50 -1.76 4.25 21.26
CA LEU A 50 -2.39 3.07 20.70
C LEU A 50 -3.87 3.09 21.08
N THR A 51 -4.75 3.28 20.13
CA THR A 51 -6.18 3.44 20.39
C THR A 51 -6.98 2.36 19.70
N LYS A 52 -7.80 1.66 20.48
CA LYS A 52 -8.81 0.73 20.01
C LYS A 52 -10.14 1.45 19.95
N VAL A 53 -10.76 1.49 18.77
CA VAL A 53 -11.95 2.33 18.51
C VAL A 53 -13.08 1.52 17.92
N LYS A 54 -14.30 1.75 18.40
CA LYS A 54 -15.52 1.41 17.69
C LYS A 54 -16.20 2.71 17.29
N SER A 55 -16.64 2.82 16.05
CA SER A 55 -17.25 4.03 15.50
C SER A 55 -18.52 3.71 14.74
N GLY A 56 -19.58 4.46 14.94
CA GLY A 56 -20.87 4.27 14.27
C GLY A 56 -21.85 5.41 14.54
N ASN A 57 -22.95 5.43 13.80
CA ASN A 57 -23.98 6.47 13.89
C ASN A 57 -25.07 6.14 14.91
N ASP A 58 -25.05 4.94 15.51
CA ASP A 58 -26.02 4.49 16.50
C ASP A 58 -25.27 4.03 17.76
N ILE A 59 -25.49 4.75 18.88
CA ILE A 59 -24.84 4.46 20.17
C ILE A 59 -25.20 3.08 20.71
N ASN A 60 -26.42 2.61 20.43
CA ASN A 60 -26.90 1.31 20.96
C ASN A 60 -26.24 0.14 20.22
N LYS A 61 -25.84 0.34 18.97
CA LYS A 61 -25.20 -0.69 18.11
C LYS A 61 -23.68 -0.65 18.18
N ILE A 62 -23.07 0.39 18.77
CA ILE A 62 -21.62 0.58 18.76
C ILE A 62 -20.84 -0.59 19.35
N ASN A 63 -21.42 -1.28 20.35
CA ASN A 63 -20.78 -2.42 20.99
C ASN A 63 -20.66 -3.64 20.07
N ASN A 64 -21.53 -3.76 19.06
CA ASN A 64 -21.56 -4.87 18.11
C ASN A 64 -20.66 -4.64 16.87
N LEU A 65 -20.09 -3.43 16.74
CA LEU A 65 -19.21 -3.11 15.64
C LEU A 65 -17.80 -3.68 15.85
N SER A 66 -17.11 -3.92 14.75
CA SER A 66 -15.70 -4.32 14.77
C SER A 66 -14.81 -3.20 15.32
N TYR A 67 -13.69 -3.60 15.92
CA TYR A 67 -12.68 -2.65 16.35
C TYR A 67 -11.84 -2.17 15.18
N LEU A 68 -11.56 -0.87 15.17
CA LEU A 68 -10.50 -0.23 14.41
C LEU A 68 -9.34 0.08 15.36
N PHE A 69 -8.13 0.03 14.85
CA PHE A 69 -6.92 0.39 15.60
C PHE A 69 -6.34 1.65 15.00
N GLU A 70 -6.14 2.65 15.84
CA GLU A 70 -5.53 3.94 15.46
C GLU A 70 -4.19 4.06 16.19
N TYR A 71 -3.18 4.50 15.45
CA TYR A 71 -1.85 4.80 15.95
C TYR A 71 -1.59 6.28 15.73
N GLU A 72 -1.34 7.01 16.80
CA GLU A 72 -1.04 8.43 16.78
C GLU A 72 0.34 8.66 17.39
N LEU A 73 1.21 9.31 16.65
CA LEU A 73 2.54 9.64 17.12
C LEU A 73 2.64 11.17 17.22
N ASP A 74 2.96 11.65 18.39
CA ASP A 74 3.02 13.09 18.70
C ASP A 74 4.26 13.42 19.51
N PHE A 75 4.59 14.71 19.63
CA PHE A 75 5.58 15.18 20.59
C PHE A 75 5.04 16.34 21.41
N ASN A 76 5.13 16.19 22.72
CA ASN A 76 4.67 17.18 23.69
C ASN A 76 5.83 18.08 24.09
N LYS A 77 5.70 19.39 23.81
CA LYS A 77 6.71 20.39 24.18
C LYS A 77 6.61 20.68 25.68
N LYS A 78 7.71 20.52 26.42
CA LYS A 78 7.82 20.87 27.84
C LYS A 78 8.16 22.37 28.04
N LYS A 79 8.72 22.98 27.00
CA LYS A 79 9.06 24.41 26.98
C LYS A 79 9.02 24.97 25.56
N LYS A 80 9.08 26.29 25.43
CA LYS A 80 9.17 26.95 24.12
C LYS A 80 10.50 26.58 23.44
N LEU A 81 10.41 26.08 22.21
CA LEU A 81 11.55 25.67 21.41
C LEU A 81 11.95 26.79 20.44
N SER A 82 13.25 26.84 20.10
CA SER A 82 13.72 27.61 18.95
C SER A 82 13.39 26.88 17.65
N ALA A 83 13.27 27.62 16.54
CA ALA A 83 12.94 27.04 15.22
C ALA A 83 13.89 25.90 14.80
N ASN A 84 15.18 26.03 15.10
CA ASN A 84 16.16 25.00 14.77
C ASN A 84 15.95 23.71 15.58
N LYS A 85 15.66 23.81 16.87
CA LYS A 85 15.34 22.65 17.71
C LYS A 85 14.01 22.02 17.31
N GLU A 86 13.02 22.81 16.95
CA GLU A 86 11.73 22.29 16.46
C GLU A 86 11.92 21.46 15.19
N LYS A 87 12.73 21.94 14.25
CA LYS A 87 13.09 21.18 13.05
C LYS A 87 13.79 19.85 13.36
N GLU A 88 14.75 19.86 14.28
CA GLU A 88 15.46 18.65 14.73
C GLU A 88 14.49 17.61 15.32
N TYR A 89 13.55 18.07 16.17
CA TYR A 89 12.56 17.16 16.76
C TYR A 89 11.53 16.65 15.73
N LEU A 90 11.16 17.46 14.73
CA LEU A 90 10.33 16.99 13.62
C LEU A 90 11.04 15.91 12.78
N GLU A 91 12.34 16.05 12.53
CA GLU A 91 13.13 15.02 11.86
C GLU A 91 13.21 13.74 12.69
N LYS A 92 13.33 13.87 14.02
CA LYS A 92 13.30 12.72 14.95
C LYS A 92 11.94 12.05 14.96
N LEU A 93 10.84 12.81 15.00
CA LEU A 93 9.47 12.32 14.91
C LEU A 93 9.27 11.52 13.59
N ASN A 94 9.76 12.06 12.48
CA ASN A 94 9.67 11.39 11.19
C ASN A 94 10.40 10.02 11.19
N ARG A 95 11.55 9.90 11.87
CA ARG A 95 12.24 8.62 12.05
C ARG A 95 11.37 7.60 12.81
N TYR A 96 10.67 8.03 13.86
CA TYR A 96 9.75 7.15 14.60
C TYR A 96 8.55 6.74 13.75
N ILE A 97 7.98 7.67 12.94
CA ILE A 97 6.90 7.36 11.99
C ILE A 97 7.35 6.28 11.00
N ILE A 98 8.55 6.43 10.43
CA ILE A 98 9.11 5.43 9.50
C ILE A 98 9.29 4.09 10.20
N PHE A 99 9.80 4.08 11.43
CA PHE A 99 9.97 2.87 12.21
C PHE A 99 8.64 2.16 12.49
N CYS A 100 7.62 2.90 12.94
CA CYS A 100 6.29 2.34 13.14
C CYS A 100 5.69 1.78 11.84
N LYS A 101 5.86 2.49 10.71
CA LYS A 101 5.41 2.00 9.41
C LYS A 101 6.10 0.69 9.01
N LYS A 102 7.41 0.57 9.22
CA LYS A 102 8.13 -0.68 8.95
C LYS A 102 7.55 -1.88 9.71
N ILE A 103 7.20 -1.67 10.97
CA ILE A 103 6.58 -2.70 11.80
C ILE A 103 5.18 -3.04 11.28
N LEU A 104 4.35 -2.03 10.99
CA LEU A 104 2.98 -2.23 10.52
C LEU A 104 2.92 -2.91 9.14
N GLU A 105 3.78 -2.47 8.22
CA GLU A 105 3.85 -3.01 6.87
C GLU A 105 4.71 -4.30 6.80
N GLN A 106 5.34 -4.70 7.92
CA GLN A 106 6.27 -5.83 8.00
C GLN A 106 7.32 -5.81 6.88
N SER A 107 7.78 -4.59 6.54
CA SER A 107 8.69 -4.33 5.43
C SER A 107 9.74 -3.30 5.81
N ASN A 108 10.96 -3.52 5.33
CA ASN A 108 12.02 -2.51 5.41
C ASN A 108 11.91 -1.46 4.30
N HIS A 109 11.10 -1.70 3.29
CA HIS A 109 10.95 -0.87 2.10
C HIS A 109 9.64 -0.08 2.14
N ILE A 110 9.67 1.02 2.90
CA ILE A 110 8.49 1.89 3.04
C ILE A 110 8.33 2.74 1.79
N ILE A 111 7.10 2.83 1.31
CA ILE A 111 6.73 3.70 0.20
C ILE A 111 6.18 5.03 0.70
N SER A 112 6.70 6.14 0.21
CA SER A 112 6.18 7.49 0.52
C SER A 112 4.89 7.78 -0.24
N SER A 113 4.11 8.77 0.24
CA SER A 113 2.89 9.21 -0.46
C SER A 113 3.19 9.78 -1.86
N SER A 114 4.34 10.43 -2.03
CA SER A 114 4.78 10.93 -3.34
C SER A 114 5.16 9.80 -4.29
N GLU A 115 5.82 8.75 -3.81
CA GLU A 115 6.11 7.55 -4.61
C GLU A 115 4.81 6.82 -4.99
N LYS A 116 3.86 6.66 -4.05
CA LYS A 116 2.54 6.07 -4.38
C LYS A 116 1.83 6.83 -5.50
N LYS A 117 1.82 8.16 -5.43
CA LYS A 117 1.24 9.00 -6.48
C LYS A 117 1.96 8.81 -7.81
N LEU A 118 3.30 8.81 -7.82
CA LEU A 118 4.08 8.58 -9.03
C LEU A 118 3.78 7.22 -9.64
N VAL A 119 3.74 6.16 -8.83
CA VAL A 119 3.44 4.80 -9.31
C VAL A 119 2.05 4.74 -9.92
N MET A 120 1.02 5.31 -9.24
CA MET A 120 -0.34 5.32 -9.78
C MET A 120 -0.47 6.17 -11.03
N SER A 121 0.14 7.34 -11.13
CA SER A 121 0.08 8.16 -12.33
C SER A 121 0.75 7.46 -13.52
N THR A 122 1.90 6.83 -13.32
CA THR A 122 2.58 6.04 -14.37
C THR A 122 1.74 4.83 -14.79
N TYR A 123 1.20 4.09 -13.82
CA TYR A 123 0.30 2.97 -14.04
C TYR A 123 -0.92 3.37 -14.88
N ASN A 124 -1.60 4.44 -14.50
CA ASN A 124 -2.77 4.94 -15.19
C ASN A 124 -2.43 5.41 -16.61
N LYS A 125 -1.33 6.16 -16.76
CA LYS A 125 -0.88 6.63 -18.06
C LYS A 125 -0.60 5.50 -19.04
N LEU A 126 0.08 4.44 -18.59
CA LEU A 126 0.40 3.29 -19.43
C LEU A 126 -0.86 2.51 -19.82
N LEU A 127 -1.73 2.20 -18.86
CA LEU A 127 -2.86 1.29 -19.08
C LEU A 127 -4.10 1.98 -19.65
N TYR A 128 -4.33 3.25 -19.31
CA TYR A 128 -5.52 4.00 -19.70
C TYR A 128 -5.25 5.21 -20.58
N GLY A 129 -3.97 5.56 -20.79
CA GLY A 129 -3.57 6.74 -21.59
C GLY A 129 -3.71 8.08 -20.87
N ASP A 130 -4.24 8.11 -19.64
CA ASP A 130 -4.41 9.31 -18.82
C ASP A 130 -3.95 9.05 -17.39
N GLU A 131 -3.06 9.89 -16.87
CA GLU A 131 -2.48 9.77 -15.52
C GLU A 131 -3.48 10.09 -14.38
N ASN A 132 -4.58 10.80 -14.71
CA ASN A 132 -5.57 11.26 -13.73
C ASN A 132 -6.78 10.31 -13.58
N VAL A 133 -6.78 9.18 -14.26
CA VAL A 133 -7.85 8.19 -14.14
C VAL A 133 -7.94 7.68 -12.71
N ILE A 134 -9.16 7.61 -12.18
CA ILE A 134 -9.43 6.97 -10.89
C ILE A 134 -9.78 5.50 -11.15
N SER A 135 -8.75 4.65 -11.11
CA SER A 135 -8.95 3.21 -11.22
C SER A 135 -9.68 2.67 -9.99
N LYS A 136 -10.66 1.80 -10.21
CA LYS A 136 -11.44 1.16 -9.12
C LYS A 136 -11.01 -0.28 -8.88
N SER A 137 -10.26 -0.88 -9.78
CA SER A 137 -9.79 -2.25 -9.72
C SER A 137 -8.47 -2.40 -10.46
N LEU A 138 -7.76 -3.48 -10.17
CA LEU A 138 -6.56 -3.84 -10.90
C LEU A 138 -6.89 -4.07 -12.38
N TYR A 139 -6.03 -3.58 -13.25
CA TYR A 139 -6.14 -3.84 -14.70
C TYR A 139 -5.87 -5.31 -15.01
N GLY A 140 -6.54 -5.82 -16.04
CA GLY A 140 -6.30 -7.15 -16.59
C GLY A 140 -7.58 -7.97 -16.76
N THR A 141 -7.43 -9.12 -17.39
CA THR A 141 -8.53 -10.05 -17.63
C THR A 141 -8.88 -10.82 -16.37
N SER A 142 -10.18 -11.03 -16.15
CA SER A 142 -10.65 -11.94 -15.11
C SER A 142 -10.48 -13.38 -15.55
N VAL A 143 -10.15 -14.25 -14.61
CA VAL A 143 -10.14 -15.71 -14.84
C VAL A 143 -11.58 -16.18 -15.05
N VAL A 144 -11.79 -16.98 -16.09
CA VAL A 144 -13.08 -17.64 -16.37
C VAL A 144 -12.93 -19.12 -16.06
N SER A 145 -13.89 -19.67 -15.32
CA SER A 145 -13.94 -21.12 -15.09
C SER A 145 -14.20 -21.85 -16.40
N LEU A 146 -13.53 -22.97 -16.62
CA LEU A 146 -13.70 -23.78 -17.80
C LEU A 146 -15.08 -24.46 -17.75
N GLU A 147 -15.92 -24.19 -18.75
CA GLU A 147 -17.23 -24.81 -18.94
C GLU A 147 -17.22 -25.72 -20.16
N ALA A 148 -18.21 -26.63 -20.30
CA ALA A 148 -18.30 -27.57 -21.42
C ALA A 148 -18.30 -26.86 -22.78
N LEU A 149 -18.97 -25.68 -22.87
CA LEU A 149 -18.98 -24.86 -24.07
C LEU A 149 -17.57 -24.42 -24.48
N HIS A 150 -16.75 -24.03 -23.51
CA HIS A 150 -15.37 -23.58 -23.75
C HIS A 150 -14.51 -24.73 -24.28
N ILE A 151 -14.79 -25.98 -23.87
CA ILE A 151 -14.07 -27.16 -24.37
C ILE A 151 -14.29 -27.34 -25.85
N VAL A 152 -15.54 -27.18 -26.31
CA VAL A 152 -15.93 -27.38 -27.72
C VAL A 152 -15.40 -26.24 -28.59
N GLU A 153 -15.56 -25.01 -28.13
CA GLU A 153 -15.28 -23.81 -28.96
C GLU A 153 -13.78 -23.43 -28.94
N PHE A 154 -13.10 -23.59 -27.83
CA PHE A 154 -11.77 -23.03 -27.65
C PHE A 154 -10.64 -24.04 -27.48
N LEU A 155 -10.86 -25.22 -26.90
CA LEU A 155 -9.80 -26.20 -26.69
C LEU A 155 -9.14 -26.80 -27.96
N PRO A 156 -9.76 -26.81 -29.15
CA PRO A 156 -9.06 -27.14 -30.39
C PRO A 156 -7.94 -26.19 -30.77
N ASN A 157 -7.94 -24.96 -30.18
CA ASN A 157 -6.90 -23.96 -30.40
C ASN A 157 -5.64 -24.26 -29.58
N LYS A 158 -4.55 -23.59 -29.91
CA LYS A 158 -3.31 -23.70 -29.14
C LYS A 158 -3.46 -23.01 -27.77
N TYR A 159 -3.33 -23.79 -26.70
CA TYR A 159 -3.31 -23.31 -25.31
C TYR A 159 -1.98 -23.63 -24.64
N SER A 160 -1.61 -22.81 -23.67
CA SER A 160 -0.54 -23.08 -22.74
C SER A 160 -1.13 -23.55 -21.41
N ILE A 161 -0.49 -24.54 -20.79
CA ILE A 161 -0.88 -25.06 -19.48
C ILE A 161 0.21 -24.61 -18.49
N THR A 162 -0.20 -24.15 -17.33
CA THR A 162 0.69 -23.78 -16.23
C THR A 162 0.11 -24.23 -14.90
N ASP A 163 0.97 -24.43 -13.92
CA ASP A 163 0.52 -24.67 -12.56
C ASP A 163 -0.21 -23.46 -12.01
N LYS A 164 -1.35 -23.71 -11.34
CA LYS A 164 -2.08 -22.64 -10.67
C LYS A 164 -1.32 -22.25 -9.42
N ALA A 165 -0.75 -21.07 -9.43
CA ALA A 165 -0.24 -20.45 -8.22
C ALA A 165 -1.40 -20.08 -7.27
N ASP A 166 -1.17 -20.18 -5.96
CA ASP A 166 -2.16 -19.87 -4.93
C ASP A 166 -1.64 -18.75 -4.03
N GLY A 167 -1.89 -17.54 -4.44
CA GLY A 167 -1.43 -16.32 -3.80
C GLY A 167 -2.32 -15.12 -4.11
N ASP A 168 -1.78 -13.93 -3.93
CA ASP A 168 -2.45 -12.68 -4.23
C ASP A 168 -2.00 -12.15 -5.60
N ARG A 169 -2.92 -12.08 -6.59
CA ARG A 169 -2.59 -11.47 -7.88
C ARG A 169 -2.21 -10.02 -7.71
N CYS A 170 -1.10 -9.65 -8.29
CA CYS A 170 -0.66 -8.26 -8.34
C CYS A 170 0.10 -7.96 -9.64
N LEU A 171 0.10 -6.68 -10.04
CA LEU A 171 0.92 -6.20 -11.13
C LEU A 171 2.24 -5.64 -10.57
N GLY A 172 3.35 -6.00 -11.21
CA GLY A 172 4.64 -5.41 -10.94
C GLY A 172 4.89 -4.22 -11.87
N ALA A 173 5.05 -3.01 -11.32
CA ALA A 173 5.39 -1.82 -12.07
C ALA A 173 6.86 -1.44 -11.83
N ILE A 174 7.65 -1.35 -12.90
CA ILE A 174 9.05 -0.93 -12.84
C ILE A 174 9.13 0.55 -13.17
N ILE A 175 9.44 1.36 -12.15
CA ILE A 175 9.47 2.83 -12.25
C ILE A 175 10.74 3.34 -11.56
N LYS A 176 11.54 4.13 -12.28
CA LYS A 176 12.83 4.64 -11.78
C LYS A 176 13.69 3.52 -11.18
N ARG A 177 13.80 2.41 -11.92
CA ARG A 177 14.57 1.21 -11.57
C ARG A 177 14.06 0.43 -10.35
N LYS A 178 12.94 0.81 -9.75
CA LYS A 178 12.35 0.12 -8.60
C LYS A 178 11.14 -0.68 -9.02
N LEU A 179 11.01 -1.89 -8.49
CA LEU A 179 9.84 -2.73 -8.67
C LEU A 179 8.82 -2.45 -7.57
N TYR A 180 7.64 -1.99 -7.97
CA TYR A 180 6.49 -1.80 -7.10
C TYR A 180 5.43 -2.84 -7.41
N LEU A 181 4.80 -3.38 -6.36
CA LEU A 181 3.70 -4.33 -6.47
C LEU A 181 2.38 -3.60 -6.24
N ILE A 182 1.45 -3.74 -7.19
CA ILE A 182 0.11 -3.14 -7.14
C ILE A 182 -0.90 -4.28 -7.02
N PHE A 183 -1.55 -4.37 -5.86
CA PHE A 183 -2.49 -5.45 -5.53
C PHE A 183 -3.90 -5.17 -6.06
N SER A 184 -4.78 -6.18 -6.00
CA SER A 184 -6.17 -6.09 -6.49
C SER A 184 -7.00 -4.97 -5.84
N ASN A 185 -6.69 -4.59 -4.62
CA ASN A 185 -7.29 -3.47 -3.89
C ASN A 185 -6.61 -2.12 -4.19
N LEU A 186 -5.70 -2.07 -5.17
CA LEU A 186 -4.85 -0.92 -5.52
C LEU A 186 -3.88 -0.48 -4.41
N GLU A 187 -3.66 -1.34 -3.42
CA GLU A 187 -2.55 -1.13 -2.48
C GLU A 187 -1.22 -1.27 -3.22
N ILE A 188 -0.30 -0.34 -2.95
CA ILE A 188 1.04 -0.33 -3.55
C ILE A 188 2.07 -0.64 -2.48
N LYS A 189 2.92 -1.62 -2.76
CA LYS A 189 4.09 -1.95 -1.93
C LYS A 189 5.38 -1.78 -2.73
N ASN A 190 6.40 -1.26 -2.07
CA ASN A 190 7.76 -1.29 -2.61
C ASN A 190 8.35 -2.68 -2.32
N SER A 191 8.71 -3.42 -3.37
CA SER A 191 9.27 -4.77 -3.23
C SER A 191 10.69 -4.79 -2.63
N GLY A 192 11.38 -3.65 -2.62
CA GLY A 192 12.80 -3.54 -2.28
C GLY A 192 13.74 -3.97 -3.40
N VAL A 193 13.21 -4.40 -4.53
CA VAL A 193 14.00 -4.79 -5.69
C VAL A 193 14.31 -3.55 -6.53
N GLU A 194 15.59 -3.35 -6.83
CA GLU A 194 16.06 -2.29 -7.71
C GLU A 194 16.84 -2.89 -8.88
N LEU A 195 16.53 -2.43 -10.10
CA LEU A 195 17.20 -2.86 -11.32
C LEU A 195 18.51 -2.07 -11.51
N GLU A 196 19.50 -2.68 -12.14
CA GLU A 196 20.78 -2.02 -12.43
C GLU A 196 20.68 -1.00 -13.57
N THR A 197 19.66 -1.10 -14.42
CA THR A 197 19.50 -0.31 -15.64
C THR A 197 18.14 0.38 -15.72
N ASP A 198 18.12 1.55 -16.34
CA ASP A 198 16.89 2.28 -16.66
C ASP A 198 16.14 1.72 -17.89
N LYS A 199 16.75 0.78 -18.63
CA LYS A 199 16.19 0.19 -19.85
C LYS A 199 14.76 -0.30 -19.68
N TYR A 200 14.42 -0.82 -18.50
CA TYR A 200 13.13 -1.45 -18.21
C TYR A 200 12.18 -0.55 -17.42
N ASN A 201 12.47 0.74 -17.30
CA ASN A 201 11.48 1.66 -16.74
C ASN A 201 10.20 1.66 -17.57
N ASP A 202 9.08 1.99 -16.92
CA ASP A 202 7.75 1.99 -17.53
C ASP A 202 7.34 0.62 -18.10
N SER A 203 7.75 -0.45 -17.41
CA SER A 203 7.31 -1.81 -17.67
C SER A 203 6.27 -2.25 -16.64
N ILE A 204 5.27 -3.02 -17.11
CA ILE A 204 4.25 -3.62 -16.26
C ILE A 204 4.21 -5.11 -16.55
N VAL A 205 4.39 -5.90 -15.51
CA VAL A 205 4.34 -7.38 -15.52
C VAL A 205 3.17 -7.86 -14.69
N ASP A 206 2.58 -9.00 -15.06
CA ASP A 206 1.50 -9.65 -14.32
C ASP A 206 2.05 -10.87 -13.58
N GLY A 207 1.59 -11.06 -12.36
CA GLY A 207 2.09 -12.13 -11.53
C GLY A 207 1.29 -12.38 -10.27
N GLU A 208 1.78 -13.30 -9.48
CA GLU A 208 1.17 -13.69 -8.23
C GLU A 208 2.15 -13.63 -7.09
N TYR A 209 1.76 -12.99 -6.00
CA TYR A 209 2.56 -12.81 -4.80
C TYR A 209 2.24 -13.92 -3.81
N ILE A 210 3.22 -14.78 -3.55
CA ILE A 210 3.04 -16.05 -2.83
C ILE A 210 3.98 -16.12 -1.65
N PHE A 211 3.48 -16.58 -0.50
CA PHE A 211 4.34 -16.93 0.62
C PHE A 211 4.91 -18.34 0.45
N ASN A 212 6.19 -18.44 0.20
CA ASN A 212 6.88 -19.73 0.10
C ASN A 212 7.30 -20.21 1.48
N LYS A 213 6.58 -21.23 1.99
CA LYS A 213 6.80 -21.79 3.33
C LYS A 213 8.19 -22.44 3.49
N LYS A 214 8.73 -23.04 2.43
CA LYS A 214 10.04 -23.71 2.46
C LYS A 214 11.18 -22.73 2.74
N TYR A 215 11.11 -21.55 2.15
CA TYR A 215 12.14 -20.51 2.29
C TYR A 215 11.75 -19.43 3.28
N ASN A 216 10.56 -19.51 3.88
CA ASN A 216 9.99 -18.49 4.76
C ASN A 216 10.07 -17.06 4.16
N LYS A 217 9.75 -16.95 2.87
CA LYS A 217 9.87 -15.71 2.09
C LYS A 217 8.69 -15.55 1.14
N PHE A 218 8.35 -14.31 0.87
CA PHE A 218 7.47 -14.01 -0.25
C PHE A 218 8.24 -14.04 -1.55
N ILE A 219 7.60 -14.57 -2.58
CA ILE A 219 8.09 -14.59 -3.96
C ILE A 219 7.02 -13.96 -4.87
N PHE A 220 7.46 -13.32 -5.93
CA PHE A 220 6.59 -12.80 -6.97
C PHE A 220 6.80 -13.65 -8.22
N VAL A 221 5.80 -14.47 -8.55
CA VAL A 221 5.82 -15.39 -9.70
C VAL A 221 5.24 -14.66 -10.89
N LEU A 222 6.05 -14.40 -11.90
CA LEU A 222 5.66 -13.71 -13.12
C LEU A 222 5.11 -14.69 -14.15
N PHE A 223 3.99 -14.36 -14.78
CA PHE A 223 3.39 -15.20 -15.81
C PHE A 223 3.05 -14.45 -17.10
N ASP A 224 2.99 -13.11 -17.09
CA ASP A 224 2.77 -12.32 -18.32
C ASP A 224 3.44 -10.94 -18.21
N ILE A 225 3.52 -10.25 -19.36
CA ILE A 225 4.03 -8.88 -19.47
C ILE A 225 3.05 -8.04 -20.27
N LEU A 226 2.65 -6.89 -19.73
CA LEU A 226 1.68 -5.99 -20.34
C LEU A 226 2.37 -4.84 -21.07
N TYR A 227 3.40 -4.27 -20.47
CA TYR A 227 4.21 -3.19 -21.01
C TYR A 227 5.70 -3.49 -20.81
N LEU A 228 6.49 -3.22 -21.83
CA LEU A 228 7.95 -3.31 -21.76
C LEU A 228 8.54 -1.97 -22.20
N SER A 229 9.24 -1.28 -21.29
CA SER A 229 9.89 -0.01 -21.58
C SER A 229 8.95 1.03 -22.23
N GLY A 230 7.74 1.15 -21.70
CA GLY A 230 6.69 2.05 -22.21
C GLY A 230 5.93 1.55 -23.44
N VAL A 231 6.35 0.42 -24.03
CA VAL A 231 5.69 -0.18 -25.20
C VAL A 231 4.62 -1.16 -24.77
N ASN A 232 3.42 -1.01 -25.32
CA ASN A 232 2.30 -1.96 -25.08
C ASN A 232 2.60 -3.30 -25.76
N ILE A 233 2.68 -4.36 -24.96
CA ILE A 233 2.93 -5.74 -25.41
C ILE A 233 1.64 -6.58 -25.43
N GLN A 234 0.55 -6.11 -24.81
CA GLN A 234 -0.70 -6.86 -24.72
C GLN A 234 -1.30 -7.19 -26.11
N ASN A 235 -1.01 -6.34 -27.12
CA ASN A 235 -1.46 -6.56 -28.49
C ASN A 235 -0.72 -7.71 -29.19
N GLU A 236 0.36 -8.20 -28.62
CA GLU A 236 1.04 -9.41 -29.10
C GLU A 236 0.22 -10.62 -28.70
N ILE A 237 -0.46 -11.21 -29.66
CA ILE A 237 -1.38 -12.33 -29.45
C ILE A 237 -0.62 -13.57 -29.02
N ASN A 238 0.60 -13.75 -29.51
CA ASN A 238 1.42 -14.94 -29.21
C ASN A 238 2.00 -14.86 -27.80
N LEU A 239 1.48 -15.67 -26.89
CA LEU A 239 1.95 -15.78 -25.51
C LEU A 239 3.45 -16.12 -25.44
N GLU A 240 3.96 -16.95 -26.35
CA GLU A 240 5.37 -17.35 -26.37
C GLU A 240 6.28 -16.15 -26.60
N VAL A 241 5.91 -15.22 -27.47
CA VAL A 241 6.64 -13.97 -27.72
C VAL A 241 6.63 -13.08 -26.46
N ARG A 242 5.48 -12.95 -25.80
CA ARG A 242 5.39 -12.19 -24.55
C ARG A 242 6.25 -12.82 -23.46
N TYR A 243 6.24 -14.14 -23.37
CA TYR A 243 7.04 -14.88 -22.40
C TYR A 243 8.56 -14.76 -22.67
N GLN A 244 9.00 -14.74 -23.93
CA GLN A 244 10.39 -14.47 -24.27
C GLN A 244 10.83 -13.08 -23.81
N LYS A 245 9.99 -12.06 -24.02
CA LYS A 245 10.24 -10.68 -23.53
C LYS A 245 10.27 -10.61 -22.00
N LEU A 246 9.39 -11.33 -21.32
CA LEU A 246 9.40 -11.43 -19.88
C LEU A 246 10.70 -12.06 -19.36
N ASN A 247 11.15 -13.15 -19.98
CA ASN A 247 12.41 -13.81 -19.64
C ASN A 247 13.62 -12.90 -19.88
N GLU A 248 13.62 -12.12 -20.97
CA GLU A 248 14.66 -11.12 -21.24
C GLU A 248 14.71 -10.08 -20.11
N LEU A 249 13.57 -9.51 -19.72
CA LEU A 249 13.47 -8.58 -18.62
C LEU A 249 13.98 -9.20 -17.32
N VAL A 250 13.58 -10.42 -17.00
CA VAL A 250 14.03 -11.10 -15.77
C VAL A 250 15.53 -11.35 -15.79
N ARG A 251 16.06 -11.87 -16.90
CA ARG A 251 17.50 -12.19 -17.01
C ARG A 251 18.38 -10.94 -16.97
N ASP A 252 18.00 -9.89 -17.68
CA ASP A 252 18.86 -8.73 -17.92
C ASP A 252 18.57 -7.60 -16.91
N GLY A 253 17.31 -7.42 -16.52
CA GLY A 253 16.87 -6.36 -15.62
C GLY A 253 17.08 -6.69 -14.14
N PHE A 254 16.80 -7.93 -13.76
CA PHE A 254 16.95 -8.41 -12.39
C PHE A 254 18.27 -9.18 -12.20
N LYS A 255 19.37 -8.68 -12.73
CA LYS A 255 20.69 -9.17 -12.34
C LYS A 255 20.92 -8.89 -10.88
N PHE A 256 20.37 -9.76 -10.05
CA PHE A 256 20.65 -9.79 -8.63
C PHE A 256 22.15 -10.02 -8.46
N LYS A 257 22.89 -9.03 -8.00
CA LYS A 257 24.05 -9.29 -7.19
C LYS A 257 23.53 -9.88 -5.89
N PHE A 258 23.26 -11.19 -5.90
CA PHE A 258 23.21 -11.93 -4.65
C PHE A 258 24.60 -11.81 -4.04
N LYS A 259 24.83 -10.80 -3.20
CA LYS A 259 25.70 -11.02 -2.07
C LYS A 259 24.98 -12.12 -1.30
N PHE A 260 25.43 -13.35 -1.46
CA PHE A 260 25.24 -14.35 -0.45
C PHE A 260 25.98 -13.83 0.77
N GLU A 261 25.35 -13.01 1.58
CA GLU A 261 25.69 -12.94 2.96
C GLU A 261 25.36 -14.35 3.45
N LYS A 262 26.41 -15.16 3.66
CA LYS A 262 26.32 -16.34 4.50
C LYS A 262 25.66 -15.83 5.78
N TYR A 263 24.38 -16.10 5.95
CA TYR A 263 23.81 -16.08 7.27
C TYR A 263 24.61 -17.13 8.02
N SER A 264 25.53 -16.71 8.87
CA SER A 264 26.18 -17.58 9.82
C SER A 264 25.05 -18.21 10.63
N ASP A 265 25.05 -19.55 10.68
CA ASP A 265 24.21 -20.37 11.53
C ASP A 265 24.50 -20.01 13.01
N ASN A 266 23.98 -18.90 13.48
CA ASN A 266 23.97 -18.53 14.89
C ASN A 266 22.56 -18.05 15.22
N PHE A 267 21.69 -19.03 15.44
CA PHE A 267 20.55 -19.02 16.32
C PHE A 267 20.73 -20.11 17.34
#